data_2629c1dff50385748c2dd11e2baba979
#
_entry.id   2629c1dff50385748c2dd11e2baba979
#
_cell.length_a   1.000
_cell.length_b   1.000
_cell.length_c   1.000
_cell.angle_alpha   90.00
_cell.angle_beta   90.00
_cell.angle_gamma   90.00
#
_symmetry.space_group_name_H-M   'P 1'
#
loop_
_entity.id
_entity.type
_entity.pdbx_description
1 polymer ?
#
loop_
_entity_poly.entity_id
_entity_poly.type
_entity_poly.pdbx_seq_one_letter_code
_entity_poly.pdbx_strand_id
1 'polypeptide(L)'
;MNQDFKKVFKTPKYTGVTLALLSMFVLTSMMVVWDRISDSPHATNSELLEVFCEKNLQPVFRPAIQSFYQKTGIGCNVSFLTNEEIANLLSEKDKGTSVVFLGEESYNTKKTYQDSCDEKIVLGHLSTEGERFDENYFTEESLFYLIGSDLLNPSHAFALKRFIISPDYGHSLLTEKGFVPKLGDKWQRTPTLLVYATENLREKLAHCLKSFSNREGIQVELNIRSEESIRKTIALIAKSNAKQYLPDIVFGCRQIQDYPELYVPRQSNILPSFTEDSYISKASKSWYSAQRLVTAVEKSFAK
;
A
#
# COMPACT_ATOMS: atom_id res chain seq x y z
N MET A 1 2.62 -45.92 63.62
CA MET A 1 2.55 -45.67 62.19
C MET A 1 2.25 -44.18 61.99
N ASN A 2 3.27 -43.30 61.87
CA ASN A 2 3.18 -41.87 61.47
C ASN A 2 4.52 -41.15 61.77
N GLN A 3 5.59 -41.45 61.07
CA GLN A 3 6.83 -40.67 61.18
C GLN A 3 7.58 -40.44 59.82
N ASP A 4 7.05 -40.85 58.70
CA ASP A 4 7.80 -40.78 57.43
C ASP A 4 7.41 -39.67 56.42
N PHE A 5 6.49 -38.77 56.74
CA PHE A 5 6.07 -37.72 55.81
C PHE A 5 6.79 -36.38 55.96
N LYS A 6 7.75 -36.21 56.91
CA LYS A 6 8.44 -34.94 57.13
C LYS A 6 9.80 -34.81 56.42
N LYS A 7 10.21 -35.77 55.56
CA LYS A 7 11.56 -35.73 54.94
C LYS A 7 11.59 -35.31 53.45
N VAL A 8 10.45 -35.02 52.83
CA VAL A 8 10.42 -34.85 51.36
C VAL A 8 10.61 -33.39 50.90
N PHE A 9 10.48 -32.39 51.75
CA PHE A 9 10.67 -30.98 51.34
C PHE A 9 11.72 -30.25 52.21
N LYS A 10 12.98 -30.70 52.14
CA LYS A 10 14.09 -29.80 52.45
C LYS A 10 14.32 -28.93 51.23
N THR A 11 13.69 -27.76 51.14
CA THR A 11 14.06 -26.71 50.18
C THR A 11 15.53 -26.36 50.45
N PRO A 12 16.40 -26.44 49.41
CA PRO A 12 17.78 -26.06 49.58
C PRO A 12 17.83 -24.60 50.01
N LYS A 13 18.74 -24.27 50.97
CA LYS A 13 18.84 -22.93 51.61
C LYS A 13 19.03 -21.76 50.61
N TYR A 14 19.23 -22.06 49.33
CA TYR A 14 19.48 -21.08 48.26
C TYR A 14 18.33 -20.91 47.25
N THR A 15 17.23 -21.61 47.40
CA THR A 15 16.09 -21.51 46.46
C THR A 15 15.53 -20.10 46.37
N GLY A 16 15.50 -19.35 47.46
CA GLY A 16 15.02 -17.97 47.46
C GLY A 16 15.95 -17.02 46.68
N VAL A 17 17.26 -17.20 46.84
CA VAL A 17 18.27 -16.38 46.15
C VAL A 17 18.34 -16.71 44.68
N THR A 18 18.27 -17.99 44.29
CA THR A 18 18.25 -18.40 42.88
C THR A 18 16.96 -17.95 42.17
N LEU A 19 15.81 -17.99 42.87
CA LEU A 19 14.55 -17.48 42.29
C LEU A 19 14.60 -15.95 42.10
N ALA A 20 15.15 -15.22 43.08
CA ALA A 20 15.36 -13.76 42.98
C ALA A 20 16.28 -13.38 41.83
N LEU A 21 17.41 -14.09 41.64
CA LEU A 21 18.34 -13.86 40.56
C LEU A 21 17.69 -14.19 39.19
N LEU A 22 16.90 -15.27 39.10
CA LEU A 22 16.19 -15.63 37.86
C LEU A 22 15.15 -14.60 37.50
N SER A 23 14.37 -14.11 38.49
CA SER A 23 13.36 -13.05 38.23
C SER A 23 14.00 -11.74 37.82
N MET A 24 15.16 -11.38 38.41
CA MET A 24 15.92 -10.18 38.03
C MET A 24 16.47 -10.30 36.62
N PHE A 25 16.96 -11.49 36.22
CA PHE A 25 17.43 -11.77 34.89
C PHE A 25 16.27 -11.69 33.83
N VAL A 26 15.12 -12.23 34.18
CA VAL A 26 13.92 -12.13 33.28
C VAL A 26 13.46 -10.67 33.13
N LEU A 27 13.44 -9.90 34.23
CA LEU A 27 13.06 -8.49 34.18
C LEU A 27 14.05 -7.64 33.39
N THR A 28 15.36 -7.87 33.57
CA THR A 28 16.39 -7.16 32.78
C THR A 28 16.34 -7.58 31.31
N SER A 29 16.12 -8.86 31.01
CA SER A 29 15.93 -9.32 29.64
C SER A 29 14.68 -8.71 29.00
N MET A 30 13.57 -8.62 29.72
CA MET A 30 12.35 -7.94 29.28
C MET A 30 12.57 -6.44 29.05
N MET A 31 13.33 -5.76 29.92
CA MET A 31 13.68 -4.34 29.71
C MET A 31 14.54 -4.14 28.47
N VAL A 32 15.54 -4.99 28.22
CA VAL A 32 16.39 -4.91 27.02
C VAL A 32 15.60 -5.22 25.75
N VAL A 33 14.67 -6.18 25.81
CA VAL A 33 13.77 -6.48 24.69
C VAL A 33 12.79 -5.33 24.48
N TRP A 34 12.27 -4.74 25.57
CA TRP A 34 11.36 -3.58 25.50
C TRP A 34 12.06 -2.35 24.96
N ASP A 35 13.30 -2.05 25.39
CA ASP A 35 14.13 -0.98 24.80
C ASP A 35 14.35 -1.20 23.30
N ARG A 36 14.68 -2.43 22.87
CA ARG A 36 14.84 -2.73 21.44
C ARG A 36 13.53 -2.67 20.64
N ILE A 37 12.39 -2.93 21.28
CA ILE A 37 11.05 -2.80 20.65
C ILE A 37 10.58 -1.34 20.74
N SER A 38 10.90 -0.63 21.81
CA SER A 38 10.57 0.79 21.99
C SER A 38 11.54 1.72 21.27
N ASP A 39 12.76 1.29 21.00
CA ASP A 39 13.66 1.88 20.00
C ASP A 39 13.17 1.54 18.56
N SER A 40 11.87 1.68 18.34
CA SER A 40 11.42 2.18 17.03
C SER A 40 12.17 3.50 16.88
N PRO A 41 13.07 3.62 15.90
CA PRO A 41 13.83 4.85 15.75
C PRO A 41 12.83 5.98 15.75
N HIS A 42 12.99 6.93 16.67
CA HIS A 42 12.31 8.22 16.54
C HIS A 42 12.60 8.64 15.12
N ALA A 43 11.56 8.69 14.29
CA ALA A 43 11.69 9.02 12.89
C ALA A 43 12.60 10.26 12.83
N THR A 44 13.81 10.09 12.34
CA THR A 44 14.68 11.23 12.07
C THR A 44 13.88 12.12 11.14
N ASN A 45 14.05 13.43 11.18
CA ASN A 45 13.29 14.36 10.31
C ASN A 45 13.33 13.98 8.82
N SER A 46 14.30 13.14 8.42
CA SER A 46 14.44 12.56 7.08
C SER A 46 13.44 11.42 6.78
N GLU A 47 12.74 10.90 7.78
CA GLU A 47 11.75 9.81 7.61
C GLU A 47 10.30 10.30 7.57
N LEU A 48 10.09 11.58 7.93
CA LEU A 48 8.76 12.18 7.88
C LEU A 48 8.34 12.42 6.43
N LEU A 49 7.13 11.99 6.09
CA LEU A 49 6.52 12.34 4.81
C LEU A 49 6.13 13.81 4.82
N GLU A 50 6.73 14.63 3.96
CA GLU A 50 6.34 16.02 3.81
C GLU A 50 5.06 16.11 2.98
N VAL A 51 4.03 16.74 3.53
CA VAL A 51 2.69 16.81 2.93
C VAL A 51 2.25 18.26 2.86
N PHE A 52 2.04 18.77 1.66
CA PHE A 52 1.40 20.05 1.42
C PHE A 52 -0.07 19.81 1.08
N CYS A 53 -0.93 20.53 1.75
CA CYS A 53 -2.37 20.40 1.55
C CYS A 53 -2.97 21.79 1.37
N GLU A 54 -3.83 21.94 0.40
CA GLU A 54 -4.58 23.16 0.19
C GLU A 54 -5.43 23.48 1.42
N LYS A 55 -5.42 24.74 1.85
CA LYS A 55 -5.98 25.18 3.14
C LYS A 55 -7.48 24.89 3.29
N ASN A 56 -8.24 24.99 2.20
CA ASN A 56 -9.68 24.66 2.16
C ASN A 56 -9.95 23.15 2.40
N LEU A 57 -8.98 22.27 2.10
CA LEU A 57 -9.06 20.83 2.29
C LEU A 57 -8.64 20.37 3.71
N GLN A 58 -8.19 21.30 4.58
CA GLN A 58 -7.78 21.00 5.95
C GLN A 58 -8.83 20.21 6.75
N PRO A 59 -10.15 20.53 6.70
CA PRO A 59 -11.17 19.80 7.45
C PRO A 59 -11.30 18.32 7.04
N VAL A 60 -10.89 17.99 5.81
CA VAL A 60 -10.91 16.61 5.27
C VAL A 60 -9.65 15.86 5.66
N PHE A 61 -8.48 16.44 5.36
CA PHE A 61 -7.22 15.70 5.43
C PHE A 61 -6.55 15.69 6.80
N ARG A 62 -6.79 16.68 7.66
CA ARG A 62 -6.22 16.66 9.01
C ARG A 62 -6.64 15.42 9.81
N PRO A 63 -7.94 15.04 9.91
CA PRO A 63 -8.36 13.82 10.58
C PRO A 63 -7.83 12.56 9.89
N ALA A 64 -7.81 12.54 8.54
CA ALA A 64 -7.34 11.39 7.76
C ALA A 64 -5.85 11.09 8.02
N ILE A 65 -5.01 12.12 8.00
CA ILE A 65 -3.57 11.99 8.26
C ILE A 65 -3.29 11.61 9.72
N GLN A 66 -4.04 12.17 10.66
CA GLN A 66 -3.93 11.79 12.06
C GLN A 66 -4.31 10.30 12.27
N SER A 67 -5.40 9.84 11.65
CA SER A 67 -5.81 8.44 11.68
C SER A 67 -4.78 7.52 11.00
N PHE A 68 -4.19 7.97 9.89
CA PHE A 68 -3.11 7.25 9.22
C PHE A 68 -1.90 7.08 10.14
N TYR A 69 -1.44 8.13 10.80
CA TYR A 69 -0.35 8.05 11.77
C TYR A 69 -0.65 7.06 12.90
N GLN A 70 -1.84 7.14 13.49
CA GLN A 70 -2.25 6.24 14.57
C GLN A 70 -2.25 4.76 14.16
N LYS A 71 -2.58 4.47 12.88
CA LYS A 71 -2.66 3.10 12.36
C LYS A 71 -1.33 2.56 11.86
N THR A 72 -0.45 3.40 11.36
CA THR A 72 0.77 2.98 10.66
C THR A 72 2.05 3.29 11.42
N GLY A 73 2.05 4.32 12.27
CA GLY A 73 3.25 4.91 12.86
C GLY A 73 4.06 5.77 11.88
N ILE A 74 3.61 5.91 10.60
CA ILE A 74 4.30 6.74 9.62
C ILE A 74 4.01 8.21 9.91
N GLY A 75 5.04 8.96 10.28
CA GLY A 75 4.93 10.40 10.55
C GLY A 75 4.73 11.21 9.28
N CYS A 76 3.86 12.23 9.37
CA CYS A 76 3.66 13.21 8.31
C CYS A 76 3.88 14.61 8.86
N ASN A 77 4.71 15.39 8.18
CA ASN A 77 4.84 16.82 8.40
C ASN A 77 3.88 17.54 7.47
N VAL A 78 2.75 18.03 8.01
CA VAL A 78 1.64 18.55 7.19
C VAL A 78 1.56 20.06 7.30
N SER A 79 1.63 20.72 6.15
CA SER A 79 1.41 22.17 6.01
C SER A 79 0.14 22.45 5.22
N PHE A 80 -0.78 23.22 5.81
CA PHE A 80 -2.01 23.68 5.14
C PHE A 80 -1.78 25.11 4.62
N LEU A 81 -1.69 25.24 3.31
CA LEU A 81 -1.19 26.41 2.61
C LEU A 81 -2.18 26.85 1.54
N THR A 82 -2.04 28.11 1.10
CA THR A 82 -2.73 28.56 -0.12
C THR A 82 -2.10 27.96 -1.37
N ASN A 83 -2.84 27.92 -2.46
CA ASN A 83 -2.34 27.42 -3.74
C ASN A 83 -1.05 28.15 -4.19
N GLU A 84 -0.95 29.47 -3.95
CA GLU A 84 0.23 30.25 -4.30
C GLU A 84 1.45 29.87 -3.46
N GLU A 85 1.27 29.68 -2.16
CA GLU A 85 2.34 29.24 -1.25
C GLU A 85 2.85 27.85 -1.62
N ILE A 86 1.96 26.91 -1.94
CA ILE A 86 2.36 25.56 -2.39
C ILE A 86 3.16 25.65 -3.69
N ALA A 87 2.68 26.42 -4.68
CA ALA A 87 3.37 26.57 -5.95
C ALA A 87 4.76 27.21 -5.79
N ASN A 88 4.91 28.19 -4.92
CA ASN A 88 6.20 28.82 -4.61
C ASN A 88 7.16 27.84 -3.95
N LEU A 89 6.71 27.08 -2.94
CA LEU A 89 7.52 26.06 -2.27
C LEU A 89 8.01 24.98 -3.24
N LEU A 90 7.16 24.51 -4.16
CA LEU A 90 7.54 23.52 -5.18
C LEU A 90 8.50 24.07 -6.22
N SER A 91 8.51 25.40 -6.43
CA SER A 91 9.45 26.03 -7.36
C SER A 91 10.81 26.36 -6.72
N GLU A 92 10.87 26.59 -5.42
CA GLU A 92 12.07 26.99 -4.67
C GLU A 92 12.85 25.82 -4.09
N LYS A 93 12.15 24.77 -3.64
CA LYS A 93 12.77 23.54 -3.07
C LYS A 93 13.11 22.53 -4.15
N ASP A 94 13.95 21.55 -3.76
CA ASP A 94 14.22 20.35 -4.57
C ASP A 94 12.88 19.74 -5.01
N LYS A 95 12.62 19.92 -6.30
CA LYS A 95 11.34 19.53 -6.93
C LYS A 95 11.09 18.07 -6.67
N GLY A 96 9.97 17.75 -6.06
CA GLY A 96 9.52 16.37 -5.94
C GLY A 96 9.76 15.66 -4.61
N THR A 97 10.18 16.36 -3.55
CA THR A 97 10.40 15.74 -2.21
C THR A 97 9.12 15.62 -1.37
N SER A 98 7.97 16.05 -1.86
CA SER A 98 6.73 16.15 -1.10
C SER A 98 5.53 15.50 -1.79
N VAL A 99 4.48 15.32 -1.02
CA VAL A 99 3.15 14.93 -1.46
C VAL A 99 2.23 16.13 -1.40
N VAL A 100 1.36 16.30 -2.39
CA VAL A 100 0.46 17.45 -2.46
C VAL A 100 -0.99 17.03 -2.62
N PHE A 101 -1.89 17.62 -1.82
CA PHE A 101 -3.34 17.50 -1.96
C PHE A 101 -3.92 18.81 -2.49
N LEU A 102 -4.58 18.76 -3.64
CA LEU A 102 -5.15 19.93 -4.33
C LEU A 102 -6.55 19.66 -4.84
N GLY A 103 -7.37 20.70 -4.95
CA GLY A 103 -8.55 20.72 -5.80
C GLY A 103 -8.18 20.90 -7.28
N GLU A 104 -9.12 20.61 -8.18
CA GLU A 104 -8.89 20.68 -9.63
C GLU A 104 -8.58 22.09 -10.10
N GLU A 105 -9.31 23.08 -9.62
CA GLU A 105 -9.08 24.49 -9.95
C GLU A 105 -7.63 24.88 -9.70
N SER A 106 -7.12 24.52 -8.52
CA SER A 106 -5.75 24.80 -8.10
C SER A 106 -4.74 24.08 -8.97
N TYR A 107 -4.99 22.82 -9.33
CA TYR A 107 -4.12 22.04 -10.20
C TYR A 107 -4.01 22.62 -11.62
N ASN A 108 -5.14 23.04 -12.19
CA ASN A 108 -5.19 23.52 -13.58
C ASN A 108 -4.58 24.90 -13.75
N THR A 109 -4.53 25.71 -12.69
CA THR A 109 -4.02 27.10 -12.74
C THR A 109 -2.48 27.18 -12.75
N LYS A 110 -1.76 26.15 -12.32
CA LYS A 110 -0.28 26.19 -12.16
C LYS A 110 0.42 25.04 -12.85
N LYS A 111 1.16 25.33 -13.92
CA LYS A 111 1.99 24.36 -14.65
C LYS A 111 3.07 23.72 -13.75
N THR A 112 3.50 24.38 -12.69
CA THR A 112 4.49 23.90 -11.71
C THR A 112 4.13 22.53 -11.13
N TYR A 113 2.85 22.25 -10.91
CA TYR A 113 2.39 20.96 -10.38
C TYR A 113 2.64 19.81 -11.37
N GLN A 114 2.51 20.08 -12.67
CA GLN A 114 2.71 19.08 -13.72
C GLN A 114 4.18 18.71 -13.88
N ASP A 115 5.07 19.70 -13.70
CA ASP A 115 6.51 19.53 -13.92
C ASP A 115 7.23 18.92 -12.69
N SER A 116 6.63 19.00 -11.49
CA SER A 116 7.27 18.59 -10.23
C SER A 116 6.79 17.23 -9.70
N CYS A 117 5.80 16.62 -10.33
CA CYS A 117 5.18 15.40 -9.83
C CYS A 117 5.24 14.27 -10.84
N ASP A 118 5.70 13.10 -10.38
CA ASP A 118 5.77 11.86 -11.18
C ASP A 118 4.39 11.24 -11.41
N GLU A 119 3.49 11.41 -10.45
CA GLU A 119 2.20 10.75 -10.48
C GLU A 119 1.08 11.66 -9.98
N LYS A 120 0.05 11.81 -10.81
CA LYS A 120 -1.22 12.43 -10.48
C LYS A 120 -2.27 11.36 -10.24
N ILE A 121 -2.93 11.40 -9.11
CA ILE A 121 -3.98 10.44 -8.72
C ILE A 121 -5.23 11.22 -8.33
N VAL A 122 -6.35 10.88 -8.94
CA VAL A 122 -7.66 11.37 -8.50
C VAL A 122 -8.08 10.57 -7.28
N LEU A 123 -8.39 11.24 -6.17
CA LEU A 123 -8.88 10.61 -4.94
C LEU A 123 -10.41 10.54 -4.88
N GLY A 124 -11.07 11.46 -5.52
CA GLY A 124 -12.53 11.59 -5.54
C GLY A 124 -12.96 12.89 -6.21
N HIS A 125 -14.25 13.11 -6.30
CA HIS A 125 -14.86 14.37 -6.76
C HIS A 125 -15.99 14.77 -5.82
N LEU A 126 -16.35 16.05 -5.76
CA LEU A 126 -17.55 16.50 -5.06
C LEU A 126 -18.78 15.95 -5.77
N SER A 127 -19.70 15.37 -5.00
CA SER A 127 -20.93 14.80 -5.53
C SER A 127 -22.02 15.85 -5.64
N THR A 128 -22.63 15.93 -6.80
CA THR A 128 -24.05 16.30 -6.90
C THR A 128 -24.86 15.03 -6.60
N GLU A 129 -25.82 15.08 -5.71
CA GLU A 129 -26.53 13.94 -5.11
C GLU A 129 -26.76 12.73 -6.05
N GLY A 130 -26.23 11.56 -5.66
CA GLY A 130 -26.55 10.26 -6.25
C GLY A 130 -25.61 9.73 -7.33
N GLU A 131 -24.53 10.42 -7.66
CA GLU A 131 -23.56 9.97 -8.67
C GLU A 131 -22.58 8.91 -8.14
N ARG A 132 -22.22 7.98 -9.02
CA ARG A 132 -21.13 7.03 -8.79
C ARG A 132 -19.84 7.60 -9.36
N PHE A 133 -18.72 7.31 -8.70
CA PHE A 133 -17.40 7.68 -9.18
C PHE A 133 -17.14 7.08 -10.58
N ASP A 134 -16.88 7.95 -11.57
CA ASP A 134 -16.40 7.57 -12.89
C ASP A 134 -15.00 8.13 -13.10
N GLU A 135 -14.01 7.28 -13.37
CA GLU A 135 -12.61 7.67 -13.59
C GLU A 135 -12.42 8.57 -14.83
N ASN A 136 -13.38 8.55 -15.74
CA ASN A 136 -13.34 9.34 -16.98
C ASN A 136 -14.08 10.67 -16.87
N TYR A 137 -14.81 10.88 -15.78
CA TYR A 137 -15.59 12.08 -15.55
C TYR A 137 -14.85 13.01 -14.58
N PHE A 138 -14.14 13.97 -15.14
CA PHE A 138 -13.48 15.03 -14.36
C PHE A 138 -14.46 16.21 -14.28
N THR A 139 -14.98 16.48 -13.09
CA THR A 139 -15.70 17.71 -12.79
C THR A 139 -14.73 18.78 -12.28
N GLU A 140 -15.11 20.04 -12.32
CA GLU A 140 -14.33 21.19 -11.78
C GLU A 140 -13.98 21.06 -10.28
N GLU A 141 -14.44 19.99 -9.62
CA GLU A 141 -14.35 19.74 -8.19
C GLU A 141 -13.61 18.43 -7.85
N SER A 142 -12.76 17.96 -8.75
CA SER A 142 -11.95 16.75 -8.50
C SER A 142 -10.84 17.02 -7.48
N LEU A 143 -10.59 16.02 -6.63
CA LEU A 143 -9.57 16.06 -5.60
C LEU A 143 -8.34 15.28 -6.05
N PHE A 144 -7.19 15.92 -6.09
CA PHE A 144 -5.94 15.33 -6.54
C PHE A 144 -4.96 15.04 -5.43
N TYR A 145 -4.25 13.93 -5.61
CA TYR A 145 -3.08 13.54 -4.86
C TYR A 145 -1.90 13.46 -5.81
N LEU A 146 -0.90 14.30 -5.58
CA LEU A 146 0.30 14.37 -6.38
C LEU A 146 1.46 13.78 -5.58
N ILE A 147 2.27 12.95 -6.23
CA ILE A 147 3.46 12.33 -5.66
C ILE A 147 4.67 12.91 -6.36
N GLY A 148 5.56 13.51 -5.58
CA GLY A 148 6.81 14.07 -6.09
C GLY A 148 7.76 13.00 -6.62
N SER A 149 8.63 13.39 -7.55
CA SER A 149 9.59 12.50 -8.25
C SER A 149 10.74 12.04 -7.34
N ASP A 150 11.16 12.86 -6.38
CA ASP A 150 12.38 12.69 -5.60
C ASP A 150 12.12 12.37 -4.12
N LEU A 151 10.98 11.72 -3.83
CA LEU A 151 10.66 11.28 -2.47
C LEU A 151 11.69 10.31 -1.94
N LEU A 152 12.21 10.56 -0.74
CA LEU A 152 13.12 9.65 -0.04
C LEU A 152 12.44 8.31 0.27
N ASN A 153 11.16 8.35 0.65
CA ASN A 153 10.36 7.18 1.00
C ASN A 153 9.04 7.15 0.21
N PRO A 154 9.07 6.84 -1.10
CA PRO A 154 7.85 6.83 -1.92
C PRO A 154 6.82 5.82 -1.42
N SER A 155 7.23 4.73 -0.79
CA SER A 155 6.33 3.73 -0.20
C SER A 155 5.41 4.32 0.88
N HIS A 156 5.86 5.33 1.64
CA HIS A 156 5.04 6.04 2.62
C HIS A 156 3.95 6.88 1.95
N ALA A 157 4.28 7.56 0.85
CA ALA A 157 3.31 8.31 0.07
C ALA A 157 2.24 7.38 -0.52
N PHE A 158 2.66 6.25 -1.10
CA PHE A 158 1.70 5.27 -1.60
C PHE A 158 0.88 4.59 -0.50
N ALA A 159 1.45 4.39 0.69
CA ALA A 159 0.68 3.92 1.84
C ALA A 159 -0.39 4.94 2.27
N LEU A 160 -0.05 6.23 2.36
CA LEU A 160 -1.02 7.30 2.65
C LEU A 160 -2.14 7.33 1.60
N LYS A 161 -1.80 7.27 0.31
CA LYS A 161 -2.78 7.18 -0.76
C LYS A 161 -3.73 6.00 -0.57
N ARG A 162 -3.20 4.78 -0.39
CA ARG A 162 -4.02 3.57 -0.17
C ARG A 162 -4.95 3.71 1.02
N PHE A 163 -4.48 4.34 2.10
CA PHE A 163 -5.28 4.60 3.29
C PHE A 163 -6.48 5.51 2.98
N ILE A 164 -6.24 6.60 2.23
CA ILE A 164 -7.28 7.59 1.90
C ILE A 164 -8.34 7.03 0.95
N ILE A 165 -7.95 6.19 -0.02
CA ILE A 165 -8.91 5.57 -0.94
C ILE A 165 -9.47 4.24 -0.44
N SER A 166 -9.12 3.79 0.77
CA SER A 166 -9.61 2.52 1.32
C SER A 166 -11.06 2.62 1.79
N PRO A 167 -11.90 1.61 1.51
CA PRO A 167 -13.31 1.62 1.91
C PRO A 167 -13.51 1.55 3.43
N ASP A 168 -12.54 1.03 4.17
CA ASP A 168 -12.62 0.83 5.62
C ASP A 168 -12.07 2.01 6.44
N TYR A 169 -11.43 3.02 5.80
CA TYR A 169 -10.93 4.22 6.48
C TYR A 169 -11.25 5.52 5.76
N GLY A 170 -10.57 5.78 4.64
CA GLY A 170 -10.62 7.09 3.99
C GLY A 170 -11.96 7.39 3.33
N HIS A 171 -12.69 6.38 2.86
CA HIS A 171 -14.00 6.59 2.24
C HIS A 171 -14.99 7.31 3.17
N SER A 172 -15.11 6.88 4.42
CA SER A 172 -16.02 7.54 5.36
C SER A 172 -15.67 9.01 5.56
N LEU A 173 -14.36 9.30 5.71
CA LEU A 173 -13.88 10.67 5.92
C LEU A 173 -14.13 11.59 4.71
N LEU A 174 -13.94 11.08 3.50
CA LEU A 174 -14.23 11.81 2.27
C LEU A 174 -15.74 12.00 2.06
N THR A 175 -16.53 10.95 2.27
CA THR A 175 -17.99 10.98 2.09
C THR A 175 -18.67 11.92 3.08
N GLU A 176 -18.23 11.96 4.35
CA GLU A 176 -18.73 12.91 5.36
C GLU A 176 -18.54 14.38 4.94
N LYS A 177 -17.61 14.64 4.02
CA LYS A 177 -17.33 15.96 3.48
C LYS A 177 -17.90 16.20 2.08
N GLY A 178 -18.78 15.30 1.62
CA GLY A 178 -19.48 15.42 0.34
C GLY A 178 -18.69 14.94 -0.88
N PHE A 179 -17.54 14.27 -0.69
CA PHE A 179 -16.81 13.70 -1.81
C PHE A 179 -17.29 12.27 -2.11
N VAL A 180 -17.32 11.92 -3.41
CA VAL A 180 -17.41 10.54 -3.87
C VAL A 180 -15.98 10.02 -4.06
N PRO A 181 -15.50 9.16 -3.16
CA PRO A 181 -14.11 8.72 -3.20
C PRO A 181 -13.88 7.69 -4.29
N LYS A 182 -12.68 7.70 -4.86
CA LYS A 182 -12.21 6.62 -5.72
C LYS A 182 -12.17 5.32 -4.93
N LEU A 183 -12.66 4.24 -5.54
CA LEU A 183 -12.56 2.92 -4.93
C LEU A 183 -11.11 2.44 -4.88
N GLY A 184 -10.72 1.92 -3.72
CA GLY A 184 -9.44 1.29 -3.48
C GLY A 184 -9.60 -0.09 -2.85
N ASP A 185 -8.48 -0.74 -2.59
CA ASP A 185 -8.45 -2.00 -1.84
C ASP A 185 -8.73 -1.73 -0.35
N LYS A 186 -9.22 -2.75 0.37
CA LYS A 186 -9.26 -2.70 1.84
C LYS A 186 -7.86 -2.44 2.38
N TRP A 187 -7.79 -1.61 3.41
CA TRP A 187 -6.52 -1.23 3.98
C TRP A 187 -5.71 -2.42 4.50
N GLN A 188 -4.46 -2.47 4.10
CA GLN A 188 -3.45 -3.37 4.65
C GLN A 188 -2.15 -2.58 4.80
N ARG A 189 -1.46 -2.75 5.92
CA ARG A 189 -0.18 -2.06 6.17
C ARG A 189 0.85 -2.42 5.10
N THR A 190 0.99 -3.70 4.81
CA THR A 190 1.84 -4.23 3.74
C THR A 190 1.01 -5.21 2.92
N PRO A 191 0.33 -4.74 1.86
CA PRO A 191 -0.41 -5.63 0.98
C PRO A 191 0.54 -6.62 0.31
N THR A 192 0.07 -7.85 0.12
CA THR A 192 0.82 -8.88 -0.61
C THR A 192 0.07 -9.24 -1.88
N LEU A 193 0.79 -9.32 -2.99
CA LEU A 193 0.31 -9.80 -4.28
C LEU A 193 1.00 -11.11 -4.63
N LEU A 194 0.22 -12.15 -4.87
CA LEU A 194 0.71 -13.43 -5.39
C LEU A 194 0.69 -13.41 -6.92
N VAL A 195 1.86 -13.53 -7.53
CA VAL A 195 2.04 -13.46 -8.97
C VAL A 195 2.56 -14.80 -9.50
N TYR A 196 1.85 -15.39 -10.45
CA TYR A 196 2.36 -16.53 -11.22
C TYR A 196 2.82 -16.04 -12.60
N ALA A 197 3.97 -16.54 -13.05
CA ALA A 197 4.48 -16.22 -14.37
C ALA A 197 5.22 -17.41 -14.99
N THR A 198 5.28 -17.40 -16.32
CA THR A 198 6.04 -18.40 -17.08
C THR A 198 7.55 -18.10 -17.06
N GLU A 199 8.37 -19.13 -17.27
CA GLU A 199 9.83 -19.06 -17.13
C GLU A 199 10.47 -17.99 -18.03
N ASN A 200 9.96 -17.81 -19.25
CA ASN A 200 10.46 -16.82 -20.22
C ASN A 200 10.32 -15.37 -19.75
N LEU A 201 9.51 -15.11 -18.73
CA LEU A 201 9.29 -13.76 -18.18
C LEU A 201 10.08 -13.51 -16.89
N ARG A 202 10.77 -14.51 -16.31
CA ARG A 202 11.47 -14.45 -15.03
C ARG A 202 12.34 -13.20 -14.87
N GLU A 203 13.32 -13.04 -15.74
CA GLU A 203 14.33 -11.99 -15.62
C GLU A 203 13.70 -10.60 -15.79
N LYS A 204 12.84 -10.45 -16.80
CA LYS A 204 12.17 -9.19 -17.10
C LYS A 204 11.27 -8.75 -15.95
N LEU A 205 10.48 -9.68 -15.39
CA LEU A 205 9.59 -9.38 -14.27
C LEU A 205 10.34 -9.10 -12.98
N ALA A 206 11.41 -9.84 -12.66
CA ALA A 206 12.10 -9.72 -11.39
C ALA A 206 12.52 -8.29 -11.05
N HIS A 207 13.12 -7.58 -12.02
CA HIS A 207 13.54 -6.19 -11.82
C HIS A 207 12.33 -5.24 -11.66
N CYS A 208 11.33 -5.38 -12.52
CA CYS A 208 10.14 -4.53 -12.49
C CYS A 208 9.35 -4.71 -11.18
N LEU A 209 9.13 -5.97 -10.76
CA LEU A 209 8.40 -6.30 -9.53
C LEU A 209 9.14 -5.79 -8.28
N LYS A 210 10.47 -5.89 -8.26
CA LYS A 210 11.28 -5.34 -7.15
C LYS A 210 11.17 -3.81 -7.08
N SER A 211 11.28 -3.13 -8.22
CA SER A 211 11.12 -1.68 -8.30
C SER A 211 9.73 -1.24 -7.85
N PHE A 212 8.68 -1.92 -8.34
CA PHE A 212 7.30 -1.68 -7.93
C PHE A 212 7.11 -1.89 -6.42
N SER A 213 7.59 -3.03 -5.89
CA SER A 213 7.48 -3.38 -4.48
C SER A 213 8.10 -2.30 -3.58
N ASN A 214 9.31 -1.87 -3.90
CA ASN A 214 10.01 -0.82 -3.15
C ASN A 214 9.29 0.53 -3.22
N ARG A 215 8.80 0.91 -4.40
CA ARG A 215 8.13 2.19 -4.62
C ARG A 215 6.76 2.23 -3.95
N GLU A 216 5.95 1.19 -4.15
CA GLU A 216 4.55 1.17 -3.69
C GLU A 216 4.40 0.67 -2.25
N GLY A 217 5.44 0.07 -1.66
CA GLY A 217 5.35 -0.56 -0.34
C GLY A 217 4.40 -1.77 -0.34
N ILE A 218 4.37 -2.51 -1.44
CA ILE A 218 3.54 -3.71 -1.64
C ILE A 218 4.49 -4.91 -1.77
N GLN A 219 4.29 -5.95 -0.99
CA GLN A 219 5.04 -7.19 -1.14
C GLN A 219 4.55 -7.95 -2.38
N VAL A 220 5.47 -8.40 -3.22
CA VAL A 220 5.14 -9.20 -4.41
C VAL A 220 5.82 -10.56 -4.31
N GLU A 221 5.02 -11.61 -4.28
CA GLU A 221 5.48 -13.00 -4.27
C GLU A 221 5.41 -13.56 -5.69
N LEU A 222 6.58 -13.63 -6.36
CA LEU A 222 6.69 -14.17 -7.71
C LEU A 222 6.94 -15.68 -7.70
N ASN A 223 6.01 -16.43 -8.27
CA ASN A 223 6.10 -17.86 -8.47
C ASN A 223 6.24 -18.18 -9.96
N ILE A 224 7.43 -18.61 -10.36
CA ILE A 224 7.70 -19.01 -11.74
C ILE A 224 7.35 -20.49 -11.93
N ARG A 225 6.54 -20.78 -12.95
CA ARG A 225 6.04 -22.12 -13.27
C ARG A 225 5.90 -22.32 -14.77
N SER A 226 5.82 -23.58 -15.21
CA SER A 226 5.41 -23.86 -16.59
C SER A 226 3.93 -23.52 -16.80
N GLU A 227 3.57 -23.16 -18.02
CA GLU A 227 2.19 -22.81 -18.39
C GLU A 227 1.21 -23.95 -18.03
N GLU A 228 1.62 -25.21 -18.28
CA GLU A 228 0.82 -26.37 -17.90
C GLU A 228 0.62 -26.49 -16.39
N SER A 229 1.66 -26.21 -15.58
CA SER A 229 1.56 -26.23 -14.12
C SER A 229 0.63 -25.14 -13.60
N ILE A 230 0.69 -23.93 -14.17
CA ILE A 230 -0.21 -22.84 -13.83
C ILE A 230 -1.66 -23.26 -14.12
N ARG A 231 -1.93 -23.76 -15.32
CA ARG A 231 -3.27 -24.22 -15.74
C ARG A 231 -3.80 -25.32 -14.82
N LYS A 232 -3.00 -26.36 -14.54
CA LYS A 232 -3.40 -27.46 -13.63
C LYS A 232 -3.75 -26.95 -12.23
N THR A 233 -2.94 -26.03 -11.70
CA THR A 233 -3.18 -25.44 -10.38
C THR A 233 -4.51 -24.68 -10.35
N ILE A 234 -4.74 -23.83 -11.35
CA ILE A 234 -5.98 -23.02 -11.43
C ILE A 234 -7.19 -23.90 -11.64
N ALA A 235 -7.11 -24.94 -12.50
CA ALA A 235 -8.18 -25.91 -12.69
C ALA A 235 -8.54 -26.66 -11.40
N LEU A 236 -7.54 -27.02 -10.59
CA LEU A 236 -7.76 -27.67 -9.30
C LEU A 236 -8.45 -26.75 -8.30
N ILE A 237 -7.99 -25.49 -8.20
CA ILE A 237 -8.59 -24.47 -7.33
C ILE A 237 -10.04 -24.19 -7.77
N ALA A 238 -10.30 -24.07 -9.07
CA ALA A 238 -11.64 -23.87 -9.62
C ALA A 238 -12.59 -25.02 -9.23
N LYS A 239 -12.14 -26.25 -9.37
CA LYS A 239 -12.93 -27.45 -9.01
C LYS A 239 -13.22 -27.55 -7.52
N SER A 240 -12.27 -27.15 -6.66
CA SER A 240 -12.42 -27.19 -5.20
C SER A 240 -13.18 -25.98 -4.64
N ASN A 241 -13.58 -25.03 -5.47
CA ASN A 241 -14.16 -23.72 -5.07
C ASN A 241 -13.30 -22.93 -4.08
N ALA A 242 -12.00 -23.18 -4.03
CA ALA A 242 -11.05 -22.59 -3.10
C ALA A 242 -10.46 -21.27 -3.65
N LYS A 243 -11.31 -20.37 -4.15
CA LYS A 243 -10.95 -19.13 -4.89
C LYS A 243 -9.97 -18.23 -4.13
N GLN A 244 -9.92 -18.30 -2.80
CA GLN A 244 -8.99 -17.54 -1.96
C GLN A 244 -7.51 -17.91 -2.15
N TYR A 245 -7.22 -19.02 -2.83
CA TYR A 245 -5.85 -19.46 -3.14
C TYR A 245 -5.43 -19.19 -4.59
N LEU A 246 -6.28 -18.51 -5.36
CA LEU A 246 -5.92 -18.07 -6.69
C LEU A 246 -4.79 -17.04 -6.62
N PRO A 247 -3.79 -17.10 -7.53
CA PRO A 247 -2.88 -15.97 -7.68
C PRO A 247 -3.63 -14.72 -8.07
N ASP A 248 -3.18 -13.57 -7.54
CA ASP A 248 -3.78 -12.27 -7.87
C ASP A 248 -3.56 -11.91 -9.34
N ILE A 249 -2.38 -12.27 -9.86
CA ILE A 249 -1.99 -11.98 -11.24
C ILE A 249 -1.34 -13.21 -11.88
N VAL A 250 -1.63 -13.43 -13.15
CA VAL A 250 -0.97 -14.43 -13.99
C VAL A 250 -0.40 -13.75 -15.23
N PHE A 251 0.88 -13.97 -15.50
CA PHE A 251 1.57 -13.51 -16.71
C PHE A 251 2.04 -14.66 -17.59
N GLY A 252 1.87 -14.52 -18.91
CA GLY A 252 2.41 -15.41 -19.92
C GLY A 252 1.73 -16.77 -20.05
N CYS A 253 0.49 -16.91 -19.58
CA CYS A 253 -0.29 -18.15 -19.70
C CYS A 253 -1.62 -17.88 -20.40
N ARG A 254 -1.66 -18.06 -21.74
CA ARG A 254 -2.85 -17.80 -22.57
C ARG A 254 -4.06 -18.62 -22.19
N GLN A 255 -3.85 -19.83 -21.72
CA GLN A 255 -4.93 -20.76 -21.37
C GLN A 255 -5.75 -20.30 -20.17
N ILE A 256 -5.37 -19.20 -19.49
CA ILE A 256 -6.19 -18.59 -18.44
C ILE A 256 -7.46 -17.94 -19.00
N GLN A 257 -7.50 -17.59 -20.26
CA GLN A 257 -8.71 -17.16 -20.96
C GLN A 257 -9.86 -18.17 -20.89
N ASP A 258 -9.56 -19.45 -20.66
CA ASP A 258 -10.56 -20.52 -20.50
C ASP A 258 -11.32 -20.44 -19.16
N TYR A 259 -10.91 -19.52 -18.25
CA TYR A 259 -11.50 -19.30 -16.93
C TYR A 259 -12.01 -17.86 -16.77
N PRO A 260 -12.92 -17.37 -17.63
CA PRO A 260 -13.39 -15.96 -17.60
C PRO A 260 -14.17 -15.64 -16.33
N GLU A 261 -14.71 -16.64 -15.63
CA GLU A 261 -15.39 -16.48 -14.34
C GLU A 261 -14.43 -16.18 -13.18
N LEU A 262 -13.14 -16.53 -13.32
CA LEU A 262 -12.10 -16.37 -12.29
C LEU A 262 -11.18 -15.18 -12.57
N TYR A 263 -10.93 -14.88 -13.83
CA TYR A 263 -9.95 -13.89 -14.26
C TYR A 263 -10.52 -12.87 -15.24
N VAL A 264 -9.95 -11.68 -15.19
CA VAL A 264 -10.19 -10.63 -16.19
C VAL A 264 -8.91 -10.43 -16.99
N PRO A 265 -8.97 -10.55 -18.33
CA PRO A 265 -7.84 -10.18 -19.16
C PRO A 265 -7.60 -8.67 -19.05
N ARG A 266 -6.34 -8.27 -18.94
CA ARG A 266 -5.97 -6.86 -19.01
C ARG A 266 -5.70 -6.52 -20.47
N GLN A 267 -6.55 -5.70 -21.06
CA GLN A 267 -6.28 -5.10 -22.38
C GLN A 267 -5.35 -3.91 -22.16
N SER A 268 -4.17 -3.90 -22.79
CA SER A 268 -3.29 -2.75 -22.81
C SER A 268 -3.34 -2.06 -24.15
N ASN A 269 -3.39 -0.74 -24.08
CA ASN A 269 -3.27 0.11 -25.27
C ASN A 269 -1.79 0.37 -25.65
N ILE A 270 -0.84 -0.11 -24.81
CA ILE A 270 0.59 0.24 -24.92
C ILE A 270 1.38 -0.85 -25.66
N LEU A 271 1.12 -2.12 -25.40
CA LEU A 271 1.81 -3.27 -26.02
C LEU A 271 0.83 -4.41 -26.28
N PRO A 272 0.25 -4.48 -27.48
CA PRO A 272 -0.72 -5.56 -27.80
C PRO A 272 -0.16 -6.97 -27.62
N SER A 273 1.13 -7.19 -27.90
CA SER A 273 1.77 -8.51 -27.82
C SER A 273 2.02 -9.03 -26.41
N PHE A 274 2.07 -8.14 -25.39
CA PHE A 274 2.32 -8.51 -24.00
C PHE A 274 1.05 -8.67 -23.17
N THR A 275 0.00 -7.96 -23.55
CA THR A 275 -1.22 -7.82 -22.76
C THR A 275 -2.24 -8.91 -22.98
N GLU A 276 -2.17 -9.61 -24.10
CA GLU A 276 -3.01 -10.79 -24.34
C GLU A 276 -2.77 -11.91 -23.31
N ASP A 277 -1.62 -11.86 -22.60
CA ASP A 277 -1.21 -12.89 -21.64
C ASP A 277 -1.16 -12.40 -20.19
N SER A 278 -1.85 -11.31 -19.85
CA SER A 278 -1.93 -10.77 -18.49
C SER A 278 -3.35 -10.87 -17.93
N TYR A 279 -3.49 -11.52 -16.78
CA TYR A 279 -4.80 -11.80 -16.18
C TYR A 279 -4.81 -11.43 -14.71
N ILE A 280 -5.87 -10.76 -14.25
CA ILE A 280 -6.09 -10.38 -12.85
C ILE A 280 -7.25 -11.19 -12.28
N SER A 281 -7.03 -11.80 -11.11
CA SER A 281 -8.05 -12.60 -10.44
C SER A 281 -9.20 -11.74 -9.95
N LYS A 282 -10.44 -12.14 -10.26
CA LYS A 282 -11.68 -11.52 -9.73
C LYS A 282 -11.83 -11.72 -8.22
N ALA A 283 -11.13 -12.71 -7.65
CA ALA A 283 -11.12 -12.99 -6.22
C ALA A 283 -10.00 -12.26 -5.45
N SER A 284 -9.15 -11.48 -6.15
CA SER A 284 -8.08 -10.71 -5.51
C SER A 284 -8.65 -9.72 -4.50
N LYS A 285 -8.11 -9.77 -3.28
CA LYS A 285 -8.42 -8.80 -2.23
C LYS A 285 -7.71 -7.46 -2.44
N SER A 286 -6.70 -7.45 -3.30
CA SER A 286 -5.85 -6.31 -3.66
C SER A 286 -6.00 -5.98 -5.15
N TRP A 287 -7.24 -5.90 -5.62
CA TRP A 287 -7.58 -5.72 -7.03
C TRP A 287 -6.95 -4.48 -7.66
N TYR A 288 -7.07 -3.33 -6.99
CA TYR A 288 -6.51 -2.07 -7.50
C TYR A 288 -4.99 -2.05 -7.47
N SER A 289 -4.38 -2.66 -6.45
CA SER A 289 -2.94 -2.86 -6.38
C SER A 289 -2.45 -3.80 -7.50
N ALA A 290 -3.20 -4.85 -7.81
CA ALA A 290 -2.91 -5.76 -8.92
C ALA A 290 -2.98 -5.04 -10.28
N GLN A 291 -4.00 -4.22 -10.51
CA GLN A 291 -4.10 -3.40 -11.73
C GLN A 291 -2.91 -2.45 -11.89
N ARG A 292 -2.48 -1.80 -10.81
CA ARG A 292 -1.32 -0.91 -10.83
C ARG A 292 -0.03 -1.67 -11.14
N LEU A 293 0.14 -2.87 -10.59
CA LEU A 293 1.31 -3.70 -10.89
C LEU A 293 1.35 -4.07 -12.38
N VAL A 294 0.24 -4.54 -12.96
CA VAL A 294 0.18 -4.86 -14.39
C VAL A 294 0.53 -3.64 -15.24
N THR A 295 -0.03 -2.46 -14.93
CA THR A 295 0.30 -1.21 -15.62
C THR A 295 1.78 -0.83 -15.50
N ALA A 296 2.41 -1.04 -14.34
CA ALA A 296 3.83 -0.77 -14.15
C ALA A 296 4.72 -1.72 -14.97
N VAL A 297 4.33 -3.00 -15.03
CA VAL A 297 4.99 -4.00 -15.88
C VAL A 297 4.89 -3.61 -17.35
N GLU A 298 3.71 -3.28 -17.84
CA GLU A 298 3.49 -2.82 -19.22
C GLU A 298 4.36 -1.62 -19.58
N LYS A 299 4.41 -0.59 -18.74
CA LYS A 299 5.26 0.59 -18.95
C LYS A 299 6.76 0.25 -18.97
N SER A 300 7.19 -0.72 -18.15
CA SER A 300 8.59 -1.16 -18.10
C SER A 300 8.99 -1.93 -19.36
N PHE A 301 8.07 -2.65 -19.98
CA PHE A 301 8.33 -3.40 -21.21
C PHE A 301 8.21 -2.55 -22.48
N ALA A 302 7.57 -1.38 -22.40
CA ALA A 302 7.46 -0.42 -23.50
C ALA A 302 8.71 0.44 -23.71
N LYS A 303 9.61 0.46 -22.71
CA LYS A 303 10.91 1.16 -22.75
C LYS A 303 11.98 0.26 -23.33
#